data_ccf005dad67885d476095bea7451af85
#
_entry.id   ccf005dad67885d476095bea7451af85
#
_cell.length_a   1.000
_cell.length_b   1.000
_cell.length_c   1.000
_cell.angle_alpha   90.00
_cell.angle_beta   90.00
_cell.angle_gamma   90.00
#
_symmetry.space_group_name_H-M   'P 1'
#
loop_
_entity.id
_entity.type
_entity.pdbx_description
1 polymer ?
#
loop_
_entity_poly.entity_id
_entity_poly.type
_entity_poly.pdbx_seq_one_letter_code
_entity_poly.pdbx_strand_id
1 'polypeptide(L)'
;MLGRKERDQLEFFVCGSLRDLIPEDHVLVRIDRVLDLSWLPSEVADLYADGFGRPGIDPEAAVRLMLAGFLQGIVHDRRLMRDASVNLAMRWFAG
;
A
#
# COMPACT_ATOMS: atom_id res chain seq x y z
N MET A 1 40.31 7.47 -9.90
CA MET A 1 40.19 7.62 -8.44
C MET A 1 38.77 7.28 -8.03
N LEU A 2 38.63 6.41 -7.06
CA LEU A 2 37.31 6.04 -6.57
C LEU A 2 36.89 7.04 -5.51
N GLY A 3 35.77 7.72 -5.75
CA GLY A 3 35.16 8.58 -4.75
C GLY A 3 34.47 7.75 -3.67
N ARG A 4 34.54 8.23 -2.44
CA ARG A 4 33.86 7.61 -1.32
C ARG A 4 32.53 8.30 -1.10
N LYS A 5 31.47 7.54 -1.16
CA LYS A 5 30.13 8.06 -0.92
C LYS A 5 29.83 8.06 0.58
N GLU A 6 29.36 9.16 1.08
CA GLU A 6 28.86 9.21 2.45
C GLU A 6 27.58 8.40 2.57
N ARG A 7 27.53 7.59 3.62
CA ARG A 7 26.41 6.69 3.85
C ARG A 7 25.59 7.03 5.09
N ASP A 8 25.96 8.09 5.76
CA ASP A 8 25.31 8.53 6.98
C ASP A 8 24.30 9.66 6.76
N GLN A 9 23.97 9.94 5.51
CA GLN A 9 22.92 10.90 5.22
C GLN A 9 21.57 10.34 5.66
N LEU A 10 20.97 11.00 6.64
CA LEU A 10 19.74 10.52 7.27
C LEU A 10 18.49 11.28 6.86
N GLU A 11 18.66 12.39 6.15
CA GLU A 11 17.53 13.25 5.81
C GLU A 11 17.20 13.14 4.33
N PHE A 12 15.89 12.95 4.08
CA PHE A 12 15.37 12.91 2.73
C PHE A 12 14.04 13.64 2.71
N PHE A 13 13.97 14.72 1.96
CA PHE A 13 12.79 15.55 1.85
C PHE A 13 12.19 15.44 0.47
N VAL A 14 10.89 15.15 0.40
CA VAL A 14 10.14 15.10 -0.83
C VAL A 14 8.92 16.00 -0.70
N CYS A 15 8.79 16.94 -1.62
CA CYS A 15 7.61 17.79 -1.72
C CYS A 15 6.73 17.26 -2.84
N GLY A 16 5.46 16.98 -2.50
CA GLY A 16 4.50 16.45 -3.46
C GLY A 16 3.76 15.25 -2.91
N SER A 17 2.98 14.62 -3.76
CA SER A 17 2.21 13.44 -3.37
C SER A 17 3.05 12.17 -3.50
N LEU A 18 2.66 11.15 -2.75
CA LEU A 18 3.28 9.84 -2.84
C LEU A 18 3.18 9.28 -4.26
N ARG A 19 2.06 9.56 -4.95
CA ARG A 19 1.83 9.12 -6.32
C ARG A 19 2.91 9.61 -7.29
N ASP A 20 3.44 10.80 -7.06
CA ASP A 20 4.45 11.41 -7.94
C ASP A 20 5.77 10.64 -7.94
N LEU A 21 6.03 9.87 -6.91
CA LEU A 21 7.25 9.06 -6.79
C LEU A 21 7.13 7.70 -7.47
N ILE A 22 5.97 7.37 -8.00
CA ILE A 22 5.69 6.04 -8.56
C ILE A 22 5.65 6.15 -10.09
N PRO A 23 6.41 5.32 -10.81
CA PRO A 23 6.36 5.31 -12.28
C PRO A 23 4.96 5.03 -12.81
N GLU A 24 4.59 5.69 -13.91
CA GLU A 24 3.28 5.53 -14.54
C GLU A 24 3.01 4.10 -15.01
N ASP A 25 4.04 3.36 -15.35
CA ASP A 25 3.93 1.99 -15.85
C ASP A 25 3.99 0.93 -14.75
N HIS A 26 4.03 1.35 -13.48
CA HIS A 26 4.03 0.41 -12.36
C HIS A 26 2.72 -0.41 -12.37
N VAL A 27 2.83 -1.71 -12.07
CA VAL A 27 1.68 -2.61 -12.09
C VAL A 27 0.54 -2.12 -11.18
N LEU A 28 0.85 -1.59 -10.02
CA LEU A 28 -0.18 -1.11 -9.09
C LEU A 28 -0.89 0.13 -9.61
N VAL A 29 -0.20 1.01 -10.33
CA VAL A 29 -0.83 2.15 -11.00
C VAL A 29 -1.78 1.69 -12.08
N ARG A 30 -1.37 0.71 -12.87
CA ARG A 30 -2.20 0.16 -13.94
C ARG A 30 -3.44 -0.52 -13.40
N ILE A 31 -3.30 -1.28 -12.32
CA ILE A 31 -4.43 -1.95 -11.67
C ILE A 31 -5.37 -0.93 -11.05
N ASP A 32 -4.86 0.10 -10.41
CA ASP A 32 -5.67 1.14 -9.78
C ASP A 32 -6.62 1.81 -10.78
N ARG A 33 -6.19 1.97 -12.02
CA ARG A 33 -7.00 2.61 -13.06
C ARG A 33 -8.25 1.83 -13.42
N VAL A 34 -8.25 0.51 -13.22
CA VAL A 34 -9.35 -0.36 -13.59
C VAL A 34 -10.07 -0.98 -12.40
N LEU A 35 -9.46 -0.90 -11.22
CA LEU A 35 -10.02 -1.51 -10.01
C LEU A 35 -11.11 -0.64 -9.42
N ASP A 36 -12.28 -1.25 -9.20
CA ASP A 36 -13.40 -0.59 -8.55
C ASP A 36 -13.85 -1.46 -7.37
N LEU A 37 -13.61 -0.98 -6.16
CA LEU A 37 -14.01 -1.63 -4.92
C LEU A 37 -15.10 -0.84 -4.20
N SER A 38 -15.78 0.06 -4.89
CA SER A 38 -16.82 0.90 -4.28
C SER A 38 -17.98 0.08 -3.68
N TRP A 39 -18.17 -1.13 -4.18
CA TRP A 39 -19.21 -2.06 -3.69
C TRP A 39 -18.82 -2.75 -2.37
N LEU A 40 -17.53 -2.78 -2.04
CA LEU A 40 -17.02 -3.61 -0.95
C LEU A 40 -17.56 -3.21 0.44
N PRO A 41 -17.63 -1.92 0.80
CA PRO A 41 -18.10 -1.55 2.13
C PRO A 41 -19.52 -2.08 2.44
N SER A 42 -20.42 -2.07 1.46
CA SER A 42 -21.77 -2.58 1.69
C SER A 42 -21.79 -4.10 1.81
N GLU A 43 -20.94 -4.80 1.07
CA GLU A 43 -20.88 -6.27 1.11
C GLU A 43 -20.35 -6.80 2.43
N VAL A 44 -19.47 -6.05 3.10
CA VAL A 44 -18.85 -6.48 4.36
C VAL A 44 -19.42 -5.76 5.57
N ALA A 45 -20.44 -4.93 5.40
CA ALA A 45 -21.00 -4.14 6.50
C ALA A 45 -21.44 -5.00 7.67
N ASP A 46 -21.99 -6.17 7.41
CA ASP A 46 -22.47 -7.10 8.45
C ASP A 46 -21.33 -7.70 9.27
N LEU A 47 -20.10 -7.68 8.74
CA LEU A 47 -18.93 -8.20 9.44
C LEU A 47 -18.36 -7.19 10.44
N TYR A 48 -18.75 -5.93 10.34
CA TYR A 48 -18.34 -4.87 11.24
C TYR A 48 -19.51 -4.57 12.17
N ALA A 49 -19.61 -5.34 13.26
CA ALA A 49 -20.72 -5.20 14.18
C ALA A 49 -20.62 -3.90 14.96
N ASP A 50 -21.70 -3.14 14.98
CA ASP A 50 -21.78 -1.90 15.72
C ASP A 50 -21.60 -2.13 17.22
N GLY A 51 -20.82 -1.30 17.86
CA GLY A 51 -20.67 -1.31 19.31
C GLY A 51 -19.68 -2.35 19.84
N PHE A 52 -18.99 -3.07 19.00
CA PHE A 52 -17.99 -4.03 19.44
C PHE A 52 -16.58 -3.54 19.15
N GLY A 53 -15.91 -3.08 20.18
CA GLY A 53 -14.48 -2.91 20.20
C GLY A 53 -13.93 -1.80 19.33
N ARG A 54 -12.71 -1.99 18.90
CA ARG A 54 -11.95 -1.02 18.15
C ARG A 54 -12.49 -0.87 16.72
N PRO A 55 -12.29 0.29 16.11
CA PRO A 55 -12.63 0.48 14.71
C PRO A 55 -11.94 -0.56 13.84
N GLY A 56 -12.69 -1.14 12.92
CA GLY A 56 -12.13 -2.08 11.98
C GLY A 56 -11.21 -1.40 10.98
N ILE A 57 -10.37 -2.21 10.33
CA ILE A 57 -9.55 -1.73 9.22
C ILE A 57 -10.49 -1.48 8.04
N ASP A 58 -10.23 -0.43 7.28
CA ASP A 58 -10.97 -0.18 6.05
C ASP A 58 -10.88 -1.40 5.14
N PRO A 59 -12.01 -2.02 4.78
CA PRO A 59 -11.99 -3.23 3.95
C PRO A 59 -11.34 -3.00 2.59
N GLU A 60 -11.49 -1.83 2.00
CA GLU A 60 -10.84 -1.54 0.74
C GLU A 60 -9.32 -1.52 0.90
N ALA A 61 -8.81 -0.90 1.96
CA ALA A 61 -7.37 -0.88 2.23
C ALA A 61 -6.83 -2.30 2.43
N ALA A 62 -7.57 -3.14 3.15
CA ALA A 62 -7.17 -4.52 3.39
C ALA A 62 -7.11 -5.33 2.08
N VAL A 63 -8.13 -5.22 1.25
CA VAL A 63 -8.16 -5.93 -0.05
C VAL A 63 -7.06 -5.43 -0.97
N ARG A 64 -6.87 -4.11 -1.04
CA ARG A 64 -5.80 -3.53 -1.86
C ARG A 64 -4.43 -4.00 -1.40
N LEU A 65 -4.19 -4.07 -0.10
CA LEU A 65 -2.93 -4.56 0.43
C LEU A 65 -2.68 -6.02 0.07
N MET A 66 -3.69 -6.87 0.21
CA MET A 66 -3.60 -8.27 -0.16
C MET A 66 -3.35 -8.46 -1.65
N LEU A 67 -4.04 -7.69 -2.47
CA LEU A 67 -3.88 -7.72 -3.93
C LEU A 67 -2.48 -7.26 -4.33
N ALA A 68 -1.97 -6.19 -3.72
CA ALA A 68 -0.63 -5.71 -3.98
C ALA A 68 0.42 -6.77 -3.63
N GLY A 69 0.23 -7.45 -2.51
CA GLY A 69 1.11 -8.55 -2.11
C GLY A 69 1.08 -9.70 -3.10
N PHE A 70 -0.10 -10.09 -3.53
CA PHE A 70 -0.26 -11.16 -4.51
C PHE A 70 0.46 -10.82 -5.81
N LEU A 71 0.29 -9.61 -6.31
CA LEU A 71 0.92 -9.17 -7.56
C LEU A 71 2.44 -9.08 -7.46
N GLN A 72 2.97 -8.94 -6.26
CA GLN A 72 4.41 -8.87 -6.04
C GLN A 72 4.99 -10.17 -5.48
N GLY A 73 4.20 -11.24 -5.45
CA GLY A 73 4.66 -12.56 -5.04
C GLY A 73 4.88 -12.70 -3.54
N ILE A 74 4.23 -11.89 -2.72
CA ILE A 74 4.36 -11.94 -1.27
C ILE A 74 3.24 -12.80 -0.71
N VAL A 75 3.58 -13.94 -0.09
CA VAL A 75 2.59 -14.90 0.39
C VAL A 75 2.50 -14.97 1.92
N HIS A 76 3.40 -14.31 2.64
CA HIS A 76 3.41 -14.32 4.11
C HIS A 76 2.94 -12.99 4.68
N ASP A 77 2.01 -13.02 5.61
CA ASP A 77 1.39 -11.82 6.18
C ASP A 77 2.41 -10.88 6.83
N ARG A 78 3.37 -11.43 7.57
CA ARG A 78 4.41 -10.60 8.21
C ARG A 78 5.26 -9.88 7.20
N ARG A 79 5.64 -10.58 6.13
CA ARG A 79 6.41 -9.98 5.05
C ARG A 79 5.59 -8.93 4.33
N LEU A 80 4.30 -9.18 4.11
CA LEU A 80 3.41 -8.23 3.48
C LEU A 80 3.34 -6.92 4.26
N MET A 81 3.15 -7.00 5.56
CA MET A 81 3.09 -5.80 6.40
C MET A 81 4.42 -5.06 6.43
N ARG A 82 5.53 -5.79 6.48
CA ARG A 82 6.86 -5.20 6.46
C ARG A 82 7.14 -4.48 5.15
N ASP A 83 6.88 -5.14 4.04
CA ASP A 83 7.13 -4.57 2.72
C ASP A 83 6.22 -3.38 2.45
N ALA A 84 4.97 -3.43 2.90
CA ALA A 84 4.04 -2.31 2.77
C ALA A 84 4.53 -1.06 3.50
N SER A 85 5.24 -1.22 4.60
CA SER A 85 5.74 -0.07 5.37
C SER A 85 6.89 0.66 4.68
N VAL A 86 7.60 0.02 3.77
CA VAL A 86 8.78 0.60 3.10
C VAL A 86 8.62 0.72 1.58
N ASN A 87 7.61 0.09 0.99
CA ASN A 87 7.38 0.14 -0.44
C ASN A 87 6.40 1.26 -0.76
N LEU A 88 6.87 2.29 -1.48
CA LEU A 88 6.05 3.47 -1.79
C LEU A 88 4.82 3.13 -2.61
N ALA A 89 4.96 2.25 -3.59
CA ALA A 89 3.84 1.88 -4.46
C ALA A 89 2.76 1.13 -3.69
N MET A 90 3.14 0.22 -2.79
CA MET A 90 2.19 -0.51 -1.96
C MET A 90 1.48 0.42 -0.98
N ARG A 91 2.21 1.36 -0.37
CA ARG A 91 1.62 2.33 0.55
C ARG A 91 0.60 3.22 -0.17
N TRP A 92 0.95 3.69 -1.36
CA TRP A 92 0.03 4.48 -2.16
C TRP A 92 -1.20 3.68 -2.57
N PHE A 93 -1.00 2.46 -3.05
CA PHE A 93 -2.08 1.61 -3.55
C PHE A 93 -3.06 1.22 -2.45
N ALA A 94 -2.57 0.88 -1.27
CA ALA A 94 -3.42 0.48 -0.15
C ALA A 94 -4.15 1.67 0.49
N GLY A 95 -3.58 2.84 0.41
CA GLY A 95 -4.20 4.06 0.94
C GLY A 95 -3.67 4.49 2.28
#